data_32ebe39f28e61dd29923e23307bd6ab5
#
_entry.id   32ebe39f28e61dd29923e23307bd6ab5
#
_cell.length_a   1.000
_cell.length_b   1.000
_cell.length_c   1.000
_cell.angle_alpha   90.00
_cell.angle_beta   90.00
_cell.angle_gamma   90.00
#
_symmetry.space_group_name_H-M   'P 1'
#
loop_
_entity.id
_entity.type
_entity.pdbx_description
1 polymer ?
#
loop_
_entity_poly.entity_id
_entity_poly.type
_entity_poly.pdbx_seq_one_letter_code
_entity_poly.pdbx_strand_id
1 'polypeptide(L)'
;MEDVKQRINKKIDELKNDLVRSTQEVVRAKSVNGPAQPGKPYGEGPANAIAAALDVSQRLGFKVKNVDNYVGYAEYGSGKELVGVLGHMDVVPEGDGWTYPPYAAEIHDNKIFGRGTIDDKGPTIAALLGLKAIKDLDLPISKRVRILFGSNEELGSHEIEYYLKHDEQPDTGFTPDANFTAIYAEKGLTLFDLAMKFNRKASSGIKIKSITGGEVKNMVPRIAKAVLEADDADRVADAAASYKKNKGADIRCEAEGNQITLTSIGVAAHGAQPETGKNAIMQLFLFLDTLDLGDTDVKKYIHFFAENVGMETNGKKIGVYLKDDTGELTFNIGVVNVNEDEGRLGLNVRFPVTCSYDDFIKPFNKKLEGTGIVIENMEADDPLYFPKDHPLIKTLAKVYQDVTGKDPVLLSIGGGTYAKEMKNIVAFGPNFPGQKELDHQTDEYIDIDHLVLLAKIYGNAIYELAK
;
A
#
# COMPACT_ATOMS: atom_id res chain seq x y z
N MET A 1 35.44 -10.66 25.73
CA MET A 1 35.39 -10.10 24.37
C MET A 1 34.00 -9.47 24.21
N GLU A 2 33.94 -8.23 23.76
CA GLU A 2 32.69 -7.56 23.45
C GLU A 2 31.94 -8.33 22.34
N ASP A 3 30.65 -8.57 22.54
CA ASP A 3 29.81 -9.27 21.57
C ASP A 3 29.77 -8.48 20.26
N VAL A 4 29.76 -9.19 19.12
CA VAL A 4 29.73 -8.57 17.77
C VAL A 4 28.56 -7.58 17.65
N LYS A 5 27.41 -7.88 18.22
CA LYS A 5 26.25 -7.00 18.26
C LYS A 5 26.57 -5.68 18.98
N GLN A 6 27.24 -5.72 20.12
CA GLN A 6 27.62 -4.52 20.85
C GLN A 6 28.62 -3.67 20.04
N ARG A 7 29.56 -4.30 19.34
CA ARG A 7 30.51 -3.62 18.46
C ARG A 7 29.79 -2.90 17.31
N ILE A 8 28.82 -3.57 16.64
CA ILE A 8 28.00 -2.98 15.58
C ILE A 8 27.24 -1.77 16.14
N ASN A 9 26.52 -1.94 17.25
CA ASN A 9 25.72 -0.87 17.86
C ASN A 9 26.57 0.34 18.21
N LYS A 10 27.73 0.13 18.84
CA LYS A 10 28.68 1.21 19.19
C LYS A 10 29.21 1.92 17.95
N LYS A 11 29.54 1.15 16.89
CA LYS A 11 30.02 1.73 15.63
C LYS A 11 28.96 2.60 14.97
N ILE A 12 27.69 2.19 15.02
CA ILE A 12 26.58 2.98 14.51
C ILE A 12 26.39 4.27 15.33
N ASP A 13 26.55 4.23 16.65
CA ASP A 13 26.54 5.46 17.46
C ASP A 13 27.66 6.45 17.05
N GLU A 14 28.84 5.94 16.69
CA GLU A 14 29.94 6.76 16.13
C GLU A 14 29.58 7.34 14.76
N LEU A 15 28.80 6.63 13.95
CA LEU A 15 28.35 7.03 12.61
C LEU A 15 27.08 7.90 12.62
N LYS A 16 26.50 8.27 13.79
CA LYS A 16 25.23 9.02 13.88
C LYS A 16 25.22 10.28 13.01
N ASN A 17 26.31 11.06 13.00
CA ASN A 17 26.37 12.28 12.19
C ASN A 17 26.41 11.99 10.69
N ASP A 18 27.08 10.92 10.27
CA ASP A 18 27.10 10.49 8.87
C ASP A 18 25.73 9.97 8.44
N LEU A 19 25.03 9.24 9.32
CA LEU A 19 23.67 8.76 9.10
C LEU A 19 22.70 9.93 8.87
N VAL A 20 22.67 10.90 9.79
CA VAL A 20 21.79 12.08 9.69
C VAL A 20 22.08 12.85 8.41
N ARG A 21 23.36 13.15 8.12
CA ARG A 21 23.75 13.88 6.92
C ARG A 21 23.35 13.14 5.64
N SER A 22 23.64 11.84 5.55
CA SER A 22 23.29 11.02 4.38
C SER A 22 21.79 10.95 4.15
N THR A 23 20.99 10.82 5.20
CA THR A 23 19.52 10.86 5.12
C THR A 23 19.04 12.21 4.59
N GLN A 24 19.56 13.32 5.13
CA GLN A 24 19.22 14.66 4.66
C GLN A 24 19.55 14.87 3.18
N GLU A 25 20.69 14.37 2.71
CA GLU A 25 21.11 14.50 1.32
C GLU A 25 20.14 13.79 0.37
N VAL A 26 19.72 12.58 0.69
CA VAL A 26 18.80 11.80 -0.14
C VAL A 26 17.37 12.35 -0.08
N VAL A 27 16.91 12.81 1.08
CA VAL A 27 15.58 13.43 1.26
C VAL A 27 15.46 14.72 0.45
N ARG A 28 16.53 15.50 0.31
CA ARG A 28 16.53 16.74 -0.50
C ARG A 28 16.30 16.50 -1.99
N ALA A 29 16.54 15.32 -2.50
CA ALA A 29 16.19 14.97 -3.86
C ALA A 29 14.67 14.75 -3.97
N LYS A 30 13.92 15.73 -4.50
CA LYS A 30 12.50 15.57 -4.81
C LYS A 30 12.34 14.47 -5.86
N SER A 31 11.60 13.41 -5.53
CA SER A 31 11.56 12.19 -6.33
C SER A 31 10.15 11.65 -6.57
N VAL A 32 9.20 12.56 -6.69
CA VAL A 32 7.87 12.21 -7.20
C VAL A 32 7.99 11.69 -8.62
N ASN A 33 7.34 10.57 -8.92
CA ASN A 33 7.32 9.99 -10.24
C ASN A 33 6.72 10.95 -11.28
N GLY A 34 7.28 10.95 -12.45
CA GLY A 34 6.90 11.84 -13.55
C GLY A 34 6.97 11.14 -14.91
N PRO A 35 6.61 11.84 -15.99
CA PRO A 35 6.65 11.27 -17.33
C PRO A 35 8.04 10.73 -17.69
N ALA A 36 8.06 9.55 -18.32
CA ALA A 36 9.28 8.92 -18.79
C ALA A 36 10.05 9.83 -19.75
N GLN A 37 11.37 9.86 -19.61
CA GLN A 37 12.32 10.59 -20.45
C GLN A 37 13.46 9.65 -20.89
N PRO A 38 14.21 9.96 -21.94
CA PRO A 38 15.35 9.14 -22.34
C PRO A 38 16.32 8.90 -21.17
N GLY A 39 16.52 7.63 -20.80
CA GLY A 39 17.36 7.23 -19.68
C GLY A 39 16.79 7.54 -18.28
N LYS A 40 15.54 7.99 -18.16
CA LYS A 40 14.85 8.27 -16.89
C LYS A 40 13.43 7.70 -16.95
N PRO A 41 13.26 6.40 -16.71
CA PRO A 41 12.00 5.69 -16.95
C PRO A 41 10.81 6.25 -16.16
N TYR A 42 11.04 6.75 -14.95
CA TYR A 42 10.03 7.32 -14.07
C TYR A 42 10.20 8.83 -13.83
N GLY A 43 10.86 9.51 -14.79
CA GLY A 43 11.10 10.94 -14.75
C GLY A 43 12.42 11.33 -14.07
N GLU A 44 12.62 12.63 -13.96
CA GLU A 44 13.88 13.21 -13.45
C GLU A 44 14.05 13.01 -11.94
N GLY A 45 12.96 13.11 -11.18
CA GLY A 45 12.98 13.06 -9.72
C GLY A 45 13.56 11.74 -9.17
N PRO A 46 12.99 10.57 -9.49
CA PRO A 46 13.52 9.29 -9.04
C PRO A 46 14.95 9.02 -9.53
N ALA A 47 15.28 9.38 -10.78
CA ALA A 47 16.65 9.24 -11.29
C ALA A 47 17.67 10.06 -10.48
N ASN A 48 17.32 11.28 -10.07
CA ASN A 48 18.17 12.13 -9.24
C ASN A 48 18.30 11.58 -7.81
N ALA A 49 17.23 10.97 -7.26
CA ALA A 49 17.30 10.36 -5.93
C ALA A 49 18.17 9.09 -5.92
N ILE A 50 18.09 8.24 -6.96
CA ILE A 50 19.05 7.15 -7.15
C ILE A 50 20.48 7.67 -7.21
N ALA A 51 20.73 8.71 -8.02
CA ALA A 51 22.08 9.29 -8.13
C ALA A 51 22.58 9.79 -6.77
N ALA A 52 21.75 10.48 -5.99
CA ALA A 52 22.11 10.93 -4.64
C ALA A 52 22.44 9.75 -3.69
N ALA A 53 21.66 8.67 -3.72
CA ALA A 53 21.92 7.49 -2.91
C ALA A 53 23.22 6.78 -3.32
N LEU A 54 23.50 6.70 -4.62
CA LEU A 54 24.76 6.15 -5.14
C LEU A 54 25.97 7.02 -4.76
N ASP A 55 25.86 8.35 -4.84
CA ASP A 55 26.92 9.28 -4.44
C ASP A 55 27.23 9.14 -2.94
N VAL A 56 26.20 9.05 -2.09
CA VAL A 56 26.35 8.75 -0.65
C VAL A 56 27.07 7.41 -0.46
N SER A 57 26.65 6.38 -1.16
CA SER A 57 27.21 5.03 -1.06
C SER A 57 28.68 4.99 -1.49
N GLN A 58 29.04 5.69 -2.55
CA GLN A 58 30.41 5.76 -3.04
C GLN A 58 31.33 6.49 -2.05
N ARG A 59 30.87 7.60 -1.45
CA ARG A 59 31.63 8.31 -0.39
C ARG A 59 31.83 7.44 0.85
N LEU A 60 30.87 6.56 1.18
CA LEU A 60 31.00 5.59 2.26
C LEU A 60 31.89 4.40 1.88
N GLY A 61 32.41 4.36 0.65
CA GLY A 61 33.39 3.40 0.17
C GLY A 61 32.81 2.07 -0.29
N PHE A 62 31.56 2.04 -0.73
CA PHE A 62 30.94 0.87 -1.36
C PHE A 62 31.17 0.84 -2.87
N LYS A 63 31.11 -0.37 -3.45
CA LYS A 63 30.95 -0.51 -4.90
C LYS A 63 29.51 -0.15 -5.23
N VAL A 64 29.32 0.65 -6.30
CA VAL A 64 27.99 1.09 -6.71
C VAL A 64 27.73 0.72 -8.16
N LYS A 65 26.45 0.49 -8.49
CA LYS A 65 25.99 0.34 -9.87
C LYS A 65 24.64 1.01 -10.03
N ASN A 66 24.45 1.67 -11.16
CA ASN A 66 23.17 2.17 -11.64
C ASN A 66 22.69 1.24 -12.76
N VAL A 67 21.52 0.64 -12.60
CA VAL A 67 20.87 -0.20 -13.60
C VAL A 67 19.85 0.66 -14.34
N ASP A 68 20.34 1.46 -15.26
CA ASP A 68 19.58 2.32 -16.21
C ASP A 68 18.53 3.23 -15.55
N ASN A 69 18.80 3.71 -14.33
CA ASN A 69 17.89 4.52 -13.51
C ASN A 69 16.54 3.84 -13.16
N TYR A 70 16.43 2.53 -13.33
CA TYR A 70 15.39 1.71 -12.72
C TYR A 70 15.74 1.40 -11.26
N VAL A 71 16.93 0.86 -11.03
CA VAL A 71 17.43 0.53 -9.68
C VAL A 71 18.90 0.92 -9.58
N GLY A 72 19.27 1.60 -8.49
CA GLY A 72 20.67 1.72 -8.09
C GLY A 72 21.01 0.72 -7.00
N TYR A 73 22.29 0.41 -6.76
CA TYR A 73 22.68 -0.33 -5.58
C TYR A 73 24.09 -0.06 -5.09
N ALA A 74 24.29 -0.31 -3.77
CA ALA A 74 25.59 -0.36 -3.11
C ALA A 74 25.88 -1.81 -2.72
N GLU A 75 27.09 -2.32 -2.99
CA GLU A 75 27.49 -3.71 -2.70
C GLU A 75 28.75 -3.78 -1.86
N TYR A 76 28.79 -4.73 -0.91
CA TYR A 76 29.94 -5.08 -0.09
C TYR A 76 30.02 -6.59 0.16
N GLY A 77 31.24 -7.08 0.43
CA GLY A 77 31.51 -8.48 0.70
C GLY A 77 31.93 -9.27 -0.55
N SER A 78 32.08 -10.56 -0.36
CA SER A 78 32.46 -11.53 -1.39
C SER A 78 31.71 -12.84 -1.16
N GLY A 79 31.67 -13.69 -2.17
CA GLY A 79 30.94 -14.96 -2.10
C GLY A 79 29.94 -15.12 -3.24
N LYS A 80 29.29 -16.26 -3.28
CA LYS A 80 28.28 -16.56 -4.31
C LYS A 80 26.90 -16.08 -3.93
N GLU A 81 26.53 -16.28 -2.67
CA GLU A 81 25.21 -15.87 -2.17
C GLU A 81 25.13 -14.35 -1.98
N LEU A 82 23.93 -13.82 -2.18
CA LEU A 82 23.62 -12.40 -2.11
C LEU A 82 22.50 -12.14 -1.11
N VAL A 83 22.77 -11.32 -0.12
CA VAL A 83 21.75 -10.74 0.79
C VAL A 83 21.30 -9.40 0.22
N GLY A 84 19.99 -9.20 0.05
CA GLY A 84 19.42 -7.95 -0.43
C GLY A 84 18.69 -7.18 0.68
N VAL A 85 18.86 -5.86 0.68
CA VAL A 85 17.95 -4.95 1.36
C VAL A 85 17.33 -4.07 0.28
N LEU A 86 16.01 -4.18 0.12
CA LEU A 86 15.27 -3.48 -0.91
C LEU A 86 14.62 -2.25 -0.32
N GLY A 87 15.04 -1.08 -0.73
CA GLY A 87 14.37 0.16 -0.40
C GLY A 87 14.07 0.97 -1.64
N HIS A 88 13.18 1.96 -1.54
CA HIS A 88 12.86 2.84 -2.66
C HIS A 88 13.26 4.29 -2.42
N MET A 89 13.43 5.01 -3.51
CA MET A 89 13.86 6.40 -3.53
C MET A 89 12.81 7.34 -4.09
N ASP A 90 11.79 6.81 -4.78
CA ASP A 90 10.61 7.57 -5.16
C ASP A 90 9.74 7.89 -3.94
N VAL A 91 8.84 8.82 -4.09
CA VAL A 91 7.94 9.27 -3.03
C VAL A 91 6.61 9.71 -3.63
N VAL A 92 5.52 9.60 -2.87
CA VAL A 92 4.23 10.19 -3.23
C VAL A 92 4.32 11.73 -3.28
N PRO A 93 3.43 12.41 -4.01
CA PRO A 93 3.34 13.88 -3.98
C PRO A 93 3.24 14.43 -2.56
N GLU A 94 3.91 15.54 -2.31
CA GLU A 94 3.98 16.16 -0.99
C GLU A 94 2.61 16.63 -0.44
N GLY A 95 1.71 17.08 -1.32
CA GLY A 95 0.46 17.74 -0.92
C GLY A 95 0.70 19.12 -0.29
N ASP A 96 -0.35 19.65 0.33
CA ASP A 96 -0.35 20.99 0.93
C ASP A 96 -0.27 20.95 2.46
N GLY A 97 0.00 22.09 3.08
CA GLY A 97 -0.11 22.28 4.53
C GLY A 97 1.14 21.93 5.34
N TRP A 98 2.32 21.80 4.72
CA TRP A 98 3.57 21.54 5.40
C TRP A 98 4.02 22.70 6.29
N THR A 99 4.40 22.38 7.52
CA THR A 99 5.01 23.34 8.47
C THR A 99 6.45 23.68 8.06
N TYR A 100 7.21 22.69 7.61
CA TYR A 100 8.58 22.84 7.09
C TYR A 100 8.63 22.38 5.62
N PRO A 101 9.49 23.00 4.78
CA PRO A 101 9.54 22.62 3.36
C PRO A 101 9.82 21.12 3.17
N PRO A 102 9.00 20.38 2.40
CA PRO A 102 9.01 18.92 2.35
C PRO A 102 10.30 18.29 1.82
N TYR A 103 11.16 19.06 1.17
CA TYR A 103 12.44 18.60 0.62
C TYR A 103 13.64 19.39 1.18
N ALA A 104 13.47 20.15 2.25
CA ALA A 104 14.61 20.83 2.90
C ALA A 104 15.38 19.91 3.85
N ALA A 105 14.74 18.85 4.34
CA ALA A 105 15.28 17.93 5.34
C ALA A 105 15.79 18.67 6.58
N GLU A 106 15.00 19.62 7.07
CA GLU A 106 15.35 20.43 8.24
C GLU A 106 15.25 19.60 9.52
N ILE A 107 16.10 19.95 10.49
CA ILE A 107 16.08 19.29 11.79
C ILE A 107 15.44 20.23 12.82
N HIS A 108 14.34 19.78 13.42
CA HIS A 108 13.65 20.44 14.51
C HIS A 108 13.31 19.41 15.59
N ASP A 109 13.55 19.73 16.85
CA ASP A 109 13.26 18.87 18.00
C ASP A 109 13.75 17.41 17.86
N ASN A 110 15.00 17.23 17.42
CA ASN A 110 15.63 15.92 17.16
C ASN A 110 14.95 15.08 16.06
N LYS A 111 14.22 15.73 15.13
CA LYS A 111 13.52 15.10 14.01
C LYS A 111 13.98 15.69 12.71
N ILE A 112 14.14 14.85 11.69
CA ILE A 112 14.36 15.26 10.30
C ILE A 112 12.99 15.32 9.65
N PHE A 113 12.54 16.51 9.24
CA PHE A 113 11.27 16.70 8.54
C PHE A 113 11.48 16.63 7.04
N GLY A 114 10.62 15.90 6.35
CA GLY A 114 10.62 15.84 4.88
C GLY A 114 9.90 14.61 4.35
N ARG A 115 9.39 14.72 3.12
CA ARG A 115 8.79 13.61 2.39
C ARG A 115 9.86 12.56 2.06
N GLY A 116 9.60 11.29 2.42
CA GLY A 116 10.54 10.18 2.28
C GLY A 116 11.44 9.97 3.49
N THR A 117 11.25 10.70 4.60
CA THR A 117 12.08 10.51 5.80
C THR A 117 11.79 9.20 6.51
N ILE A 118 10.55 8.72 6.50
CA ILE A 118 10.15 7.42 7.06
C ILE A 118 9.81 6.41 5.97
N ASP A 119 9.35 6.86 4.83
CA ASP A 119 8.90 6.05 3.70
C ASP A 119 9.60 6.49 2.41
N ASP A 120 10.68 5.82 1.97
CA ASP A 120 11.51 4.79 2.60
C ASP A 120 13.00 5.20 2.59
N LYS A 121 13.33 6.48 2.19
CA LYS A 121 14.71 6.96 2.07
C LYS A 121 15.51 6.86 3.36
N GLY A 122 14.89 7.27 4.49
CA GLY A 122 15.54 7.21 5.79
C GLY A 122 15.89 5.79 6.23
N PRO A 123 14.94 4.84 6.26
CA PRO A 123 15.18 3.44 6.58
C PRO A 123 16.20 2.77 5.66
N THR A 124 16.15 3.05 4.36
CA THR A 124 17.13 2.54 3.40
C THR A 124 18.54 3.06 3.70
N ILE A 125 18.70 4.33 4.01
CA ILE A 125 20.00 4.90 4.43
C ILE A 125 20.42 4.35 5.79
N ALA A 126 19.50 4.05 6.70
CA ALA A 126 19.82 3.37 7.97
C ALA A 126 20.41 1.97 7.71
N ALA A 127 19.85 1.21 6.77
CA ALA A 127 20.41 -0.09 6.35
C ALA A 127 21.81 0.07 5.73
N LEU A 128 22.01 1.08 4.89
CA LEU A 128 23.33 1.39 4.30
C LEU A 128 24.39 1.70 5.37
N LEU A 129 24.04 2.47 6.39
CA LEU A 129 24.96 2.78 7.50
C LEU A 129 25.16 1.55 8.44
N GLY A 130 24.15 0.69 8.57
CA GLY A 130 24.32 -0.62 9.20
C GLY A 130 25.36 -1.48 8.49
N LEU A 131 25.32 -1.56 7.16
CA LEU A 131 26.32 -2.23 6.33
C LEU A 131 27.71 -1.54 6.44
N LYS A 132 27.74 -0.20 6.55
CA LYS A 132 28.97 0.57 6.77
C LYS A 132 29.65 0.20 8.10
N ALA A 133 28.88 -0.01 9.15
CA ALA A 133 29.43 -0.44 10.43
C ALA A 133 30.10 -1.83 10.34
N ILE A 134 29.49 -2.78 9.62
CA ILE A 134 30.07 -4.10 9.37
C ILE A 134 31.41 -3.96 8.63
N LYS A 135 31.42 -3.16 7.56
CA LYS A 135 32.62 -2.89 6.74
C LYS A 135 33.73 -2.23 7.57
N ASP A 136 33.44 -1.20 8.35
CA ASP A 136 34.45 -0.47 9.13
C ASP A 136 35.04 -1.29 10.27
N LEU A 137 34.28 -2.24 10.79
CA LEU A 137 34.71 -3.17 11.83
C LEU A 137 35.45 -4.40 11.26
N ASP A 138 35.56 -4.50 9.92
CA ASP A 138 36.12 -5.65 9.21
C ASP A 138 35.53 -6.97 9.72
N LEU A 139 34.21 -7.01 9.92
CA LEU A 139 33.54 -8.21 10.41
C LEU A 139 33.50 -9.27 9.31
N PRO A 140 33.78 -10.54 9.67
CA PRO A 140 33.73 -11.63 8.68
C PRO A 140 32.30 -11.86 8.22
N ILE A 141 32.09 -11.74 6.91
CA ILE A 141 30.87 -12.15 6.22
C ILE A 141 31.24 -13.13 5.09
N SER A 142 30.38 -14.11 4.85
CA SER A 142 30.59 -15.14 3.82
C SER A 142 29.82 -14.88 2.54
N LYS A 143 28.89 -13.92 2.56
CA LYS A 143 28.00 -13.54 1.46
C LYS A 143 28.25 -12.10 1.03
N ARG A 144 27.83 -11.76 -0.20
CA ARG A 144 27.71 -10.37 -0.62
C ARG A 144 26.45 -9.76 -0.03
N VAL A 145 26.48 -8.48 0.21
CA VAL A 145 25.32 -7.71 0.65
C VAL A 145 25.08 -6.56 -0.30
N ARG A 146 23.85 -6.38 -0.73
CA ARG A 146 23.43 -5.33 -1.64
C ARG A 146 22.30 -4.53 -1.02
N ILE A 147 22.48 -3.21 -0.93
CA ILE A 147 21.40 -2.26 -0.61
C ILE A 147 20.91 -1.72 -1.93
N LEU A 148 19.64 -2.00 -2.27
CA LEU A 148 19.00 -1.58 -3.50
C LEU A 148 18.22 -0.28 -3.28
N PHE A 149 18.20 0.56 -4.31
CA PHE A 149 17.54 1.86 -4.36
C PHE A 149 16.58 1.84 -5.55
N GLY A 150 15.34 1.45 -5.33
CA GLY A 150 14.27 1.42 -6.34
C GLY A 150 13.75 2.80 -6.69
N SER A 151 12.96 2.89 -7.74
CA SER A 151 12.49 4.18 -8.27
C SER A 151 11.01 4.26 -8.61
N ASN A 152 10.22 3.23 -8.29
CA ASN A 152 8.80 3.19 -8.67
C ASN A 152 7.94 2.32 -7.72
N GLU A 153 8.31 2.20 -6.46
CA GLU A 153 7.55 1.40 -5.48
C GLU A 153 6.12 1.92 -5.36
N GLU A 154 5.97 3.24 -5.19
CA GLU A 154 4.71 3.94 -4.97
C GLU A 154 3.70 3.81 -6.12
N LEU A 155 4.15 3.40 -7.31
CA LEU A 155 3.31 3.24 -8.51
C LEU A 155 3.39 1.83 -9.12
N GLY A 156 3.75 0.79 -8.32
CA GLY A 156 3.60 -0.60 -8.69
C GLY A 156 4.88 -1.37 -8.99
N SER A 157 6.03 -0.90 -8.52
CA SER A 157 7.30 -1.69 -8.45
C SER A 157 7.82 -2.27 -9.78
N HIS A 158 7.43 -1.69 -10.93
CA HIS A 158 7.81 -2.20 -12.26
C HIS A 158 9.31 -2.15 -12.55
N GLU A 159 10.08 -1.34 -11.82
CA GLU A 159 11.54 -1.28 -11.90
C GLU A 159 12.20 -2.58 -11.45
N ILE A 160 11.55 -3.32 -10.54
CA ILE A 160 12.08 -4.59 -10.05
C ILE A 160 12.05 -5.67 -11.14
N GLU A 161 11.00 -5.69 -11.98
CA GLU A 161 10.99 -6.57 -13.15
C GLU A 161 12.16 -6.28 -14.11
N TYR A 162 12.46 -4.98 -14.29
CA TYR A 162 13.60 -4.57 -15.12
C TYR A 162 14.91 -5.03 -14.49
N TYR A 163 15.10 -4.78 -13.18
CA TYR A 163 16.27 -5.21 -12.44
C TYR A 163 16.51 -6.72 -12.55
N LEU A 164 15.49 -7.53 -12.31
CA LEU A 164 15.58 -9.00 -12.38
C LEU A 164 15.94 -9.56 -13.77
N LYS A 165 15.72 -8.77 -14.83
CA LYS A 165 16.14 -9.13 -16.21
C LYS A 165 17.57 -8.72 -16.52
N HIS A 166 18.18 -7.80 -15.76
CA HIS A 166 19.47 -7.16 -16.09
C HIS A 166 20.53 -7.35 -15.01
N ASP A 167 20.16 -7.86 -13.84
CA ASP A 167 21.06 -8.11 -12.72
C ASP A 167 20.62 -9.31 -11.88
N GLU A 168 21.39 -9.62 -10.86
CA GLU A 168 21.25 -10.79 -10.01
C GLU A 168 20.21 -10.58 -8.92
N GLN A 169 19.25 -11.52 -8.77
CA GLN A 169 18.31 -11.56 -7.68
C GLN A 169 19.00 -11.93 -6.37
N PRO A 170 18.76 -11.22 -5.25
CA PRO A 170 19.17 -11.66 -3.92
C PRO A 170 18.61 -13.05 -3.56
N ASP A 171 19.43 -13.87 -2.89
CA ASP A 171 19.02 -15.18 -2.38
C ASP A 171 18.10 -15.08 -1.15
N THR A 172 18.27 -14.02 -0.35
CA THR A 172 17.48 -13.72 0.85
C THR A 172 17.65 -12.26 1.23
N GLY A 173 16.73 -11.74 2.06
CA GLY A 173 16.85 -10.37 2.54
C GLY A 173 15.56 -9.81 3.13
N PHE A 174 15.46 -8.48 3.16
CA PHE A 174 14.28 -7.79 3.64
C PHE A 174 14.09 -6.43 2.95
N THR A 175 12.86 -5.90 3.04
CA THR A 175 12.57 -4.50 2.72
C THR A 175 12.28 -3.75 4.02
N PRO A 176 12.86 -2.55 4.23
CA PRO A 176 12.63 -1.74 5.44
C PRO A 176 11.41 -0.82 5.30
N ASP A 177 10.35 -1.29 4.67
CA ASP A 177 9.20 -0.50 4.25
C ASP A 177 7.88 -1.12 4.72
N ALA A 178 7.67 -1.16 6.05
CA ALA A 178 6.43 -1.62 6.69
C ALA A 178 6.46 -1.44 8.22
N ASN A 179 5.97 -2.44 8.94
CA ASN A 179 5.92 -2.45 10.41
C ASN A 179 6.88 -3.50 11.02
N PHE A 180 7.46 -3.21 12.17
CA PHE A 180 8.09 -4.23 13.00
C PHE A 180 7.03 -5.13 13.69
N THR A 181 7.31 -6.43 13.92
CA THR A 181 8.60 -7.05 13.73
C THR A 181 8.79 -7.52 12.27
N ALA A 182 8.73 -8.75 11.96
CA ALA A 182 8.78 -9.26 10.60
C ALA A 182 7.37 -9.53 10.08
N ILE A 183 7.09 -9.14 8.86
CA ILE A 183 5.85 -9.49 8.17
C ILE A 183 6.04 -10.85 7.52
N TYR A 184 5.42 -11.88 8.13
CA TYR A 184 5.52 -13.24 7.63
C TYR A 184 4.50 -13.57 6.53
N ALA A 185 3.51 -12.68 6.34
CA ALA A 185 2.42 -12.92 5.42
C ALA A 185 1.82 -11.60 4.90
N GLU A 186 1.68 -11.49 3.58
CA GLU A 186 1.01 -10.41 2.88
C GLU A 186 -0.11 -10.99 2.03
N LYS A 187 -1.34 -10.51 2.21
CA LYS A 187 -2.50 -11.05 1.50
C LYS A 187 -2.36 -10.89 -0.01
N GLY A 188 -2.97 -11.81 -0.74
CA GLY A 188 -3.20 -11.61 -2.17
C GLY A 188 -4.14 -10.44 -2.39
N LEU A 189 -3.92 -9.69 -3.45
CA LEU A 189 -4.67 -8.50 -3.81
C LEU A 189 -5.20 -8.62 -5.23
N THR A 190 -6.44 -8.19 -5.45
CA THR A 190 -6.93 -7.97 -6.81
C THR A 190 -7.73 -6.69 -6.88
N LEU A 191 -7.45 -5.92 -7.95
CA LEU A 191 -8.13 -4.70 -8.33
C LEU A 191 -8.83 -4.92 -9.66
N PHE A 192 -10.10 -4.57 -9.76
CA PHE A 192 -10.84 -4.71 -11.01
C PHE A 192 -12.05 -3.80 -11.06
N ASP A 193 -12.66 -3.71 -12.23
CA ASP A 193 -13.91 -3.02 -12.44
C ASP A 193 -15.02 -4.02 -12.79
N LEU A 194 -16.24 -3.75 -12.30
CA LEU A 194 -17.47 -4.45 -12.67
C LEU A 194 -18.32 -3.51 -13.52
N ALA A 195 -18.40 -3.79 -14.80
CA ALA A 195 -19.10 -2.95 -15.77
C ALA A 195 -20.36 -3.64 -16.32
N MET A 196 -21.40 -2.84 -16.55
CA MET A 196 -22.61 -3.29 -17.24
C MET A 196 -23.15 -2.19 -18.14
N LYS A 197 -23.43 -2.51 -19.42
CA LYS A 197 -24.11 -1.60 -20.34
C LYS A 197 -25.63 -1.66 -20.14
N PHE A 198 -26.28 -0.51 -20.18
CA PHE A 198 -27.72 -0.37 -19.98
C PHE A 198 -28.44 -0.16 -21.30
N ASN A 199 -29.12 -1.19 -21.76
CA ASN A 199 -29.91 -1.17 -23.00
C ASN A 199 -31.37 -0.85 -22.68
N ARG A 200 -31.90 -1.32 -21.55
CA ARG A 200 -33.28 -1.09 -21.12
C ARG A 200 -33.32 0.08 -20.12
N LYS A 201 -33.90 1.22 -20.60
CA LYS A 201 -33.98 2.48 -19.83
C LYS A 201 -35.42 2.73 -19.38
N ALA A 202 -35.57 3.54 -18.32
CA ALA A 202 -36.90 3.97 -17.86
C ALA A 202 -37.54 4.95 -18.88
N SER A 203 -38.78 4.69 -19.25
CA SER A 203 -39.58 5.60 -20.08
C SER A 203 -40.39 6.62 -19.25
N SER A 204 -40.68 6.29 -17.98
CA SER A 204 -41.44 7.12 -17.03
C SER A 204 -41.02 6.76 -15.61
N GLY A 205 -41.53 7.51 -14.63
CA GLY A 205 -41.20 7.31 -13.20
C GLY A 205 -39.82 7.84 -12.83
N ILE A 206 -39.14 7.13 -11.92
CA ILE A 206 -37.81 7.53 -11.44
C ILE A 206 -36.71 7.08 -12.43
N LYS A 207 -35.93 8.04 -12.91
CA LYS A 207 -34.78 7.79 -13.79
C LYS A 207 -33.49 8.14 -13.08
N ILE A 208 -32.52 7.25 -13.12
CA ILE A 208 -31.15 7.50 -12.66
C ILE A 208 -30.39 8.23 -13.77
N LYS A 209 -29.94 9.45 -13.49
CA LYS A 209 -29.09 10.23 -14.42
C LYS A 209 -27.63 9.95 -14.20
N SER A 210 -27.20 9.86 -12.93
CA SER A 210 -25.84 9.47 -12.57
C SER A 210 -25.75 8.97 -11.13
N ILE A 211 -24.73 8.13 -10.87
CA ILE A 211 -24.28 7.81 -9.52
C ILE A 211 -22.75 7.94 -9.52
N THR A 212 -22.20 8.73 -8.61
CA THR A 212 -20.77 8.92 -8.47
C THR A 212 -20.35 8.81 -7.00
N GLY A 213 -19.14 8.30 -6.73
CA GLY A 213 -18.63 8.21 -5.36
C GLY A 213 -17.31 7.45 -5.30
N GLY A 214 -16.51 7.81 -4.29
CA GLY A 214 -15.16 7.30 -4.12
C GLY A 214 -14.16 7.87 -5.11
N GLU A 215 -12.90 7.85 -4.75
CA GLU A 215 -11.79 8.39 -5.56
C GLU A 215 -10.83 7.26 -5.98
N VAL A 216 -10.58 6.30 -5.09
CA VAL A 216 -9.66 5.18 -5.31
C VAL A 216 -10.25 3.86 -4.82
N LYS A 217 -9.89 2.75 -5.47
CA LYS A 217 -10.44 1.42 -5.20
C LYS A 217 -10.09 0.91 -3.79
N ASN A 218 -8.91 1.27 -3.28
CA ASN A 218 -8.38 0.81 -1.99
C ASN A 218 -8.86 1.59 -0.75
N MET A 219 -9.88 2.44 -0.90
CA MET A 219 -10.51 3.17 0.20
C MET A 219 -12.00 2.86 0.29
N VAL A 220 -12.54 2.80 1.50
CA VAL A 220 -13.99 2.80 1.74
C VAL A 220 -14.50 4.22 1.46
N PRO A 221 -15.45 4.43 0.52
CA PRO A 221 -15.90 5.75 0.13
C PRO A 221 -16.74 6.41 1.22
N ARG A 222 -16.35 7.64 1.60
CA ARG A 222 -17.07 8.44 2.59
C ARG A 222 -18.31 9.13 2.01
N ILE A 223 -18.31 9.44 0.72
CA ILE A 223 -19.40 10.15 0.04
C ILE A 223 -19.75 9.43 -1.26
N ALA A 224 -21.06 9.29 -1.50
CA ALA A 224 -21.60 8.90 -2.79
C ALA A 224 -22.83 9.76 -3.11
N LYS A 225 -23.00 10.12 -4.38
CA LYS A 225 -24.11 10.95 -4.86
C LYS A 225 -24.87 10.25 -5.98
N ALA A 226 -26.19 10.35 -5.98
CA ALA A 226 -27.02 9.98 -7.11
C ALA A 226 -27.85 11.19 -7.55
N VAL A 227 -27.91 11.43 -8.86
CA VAL A 227 -28.81 12.39 -9.47
C VAL A 227 -29.93 11.62 -10.15
N LEU A 228 -31.15 11.92 -9.76
CA LEU A 228 -32.38 11.31 -10.27
C LEU A 228 -33.25 12.36 -10.95
N GLU A 229 -34.11 11.90 -11.84
CA GLU A 229 -35.24 12.64 -12.36
C GLU A 229 -36.54 11.86 -12.00
N ALA A 230 -37.50 12.52 -11.35
CA ALA A 230 -38.75 11.89 -10.95
C ALA A 230 -39.93 12.86 -11.08
N ASP A 231 -41.10 12.32 -11.47
CA ASP A 231 -42.33 13.09 -11.58
C ASP A 231 -42.86 13.55 -10.21
N ASP A 232 -42.53 12.79 -9.15
CA ASP A 232 -42.92 13.06 -7.76
C ASP A 232 -41.65 13.05 -6.88
N ALA A 233 -41.03 14.22 -6.74
CA ALA A 233 -39.82 14.41 -5.95
C ALA A 233 -40.05 14.23 -4.46
N ASP A 234 -41.23 14.67 -3.95
CA ASP A 234 -41.60 14.60 -2.53
C ASP A 234 -41.63 13.13 -2.07
N ARG A 235 -42.15 12.23 -2.90
CA ARG A 235 -42.18 10.79 -2.59
C ARG A 235 -40.78 10.22 -2.40
N VAL A 236 -39.82 10.66 -3.19
CA VAL A 236 -38.41 10.20 -3.03
C VAL A 236 -37.79 10.78 -1.77
N ALA A 237 -38.06 12.05 -1.45
CA ALA A 237 -37.61 12.70 -0.24
C ALA A 237 -38.17 12.04 1.04
N ASP A 238 -39.45 11.72 1.05
CA ASP A 238 -40.11 10.99 2.13
C ASP A 238 -39.55 9.57 2.32
N ALA A 239 -39.31 8.89 1.20
CA ALA A 239 -38.66 7.57 1.22
C ALA A 239 -37.25 7.66 1.83
N ALA A 240 -36.45 8.66 1.46
CA ALA A 240 -35.10 8.87 2.01
C ALA A 240 -35.14 9.18 3.51
N ALA A 241 -36.03 10.05 3.95
CA ALA A 241 -36.23 10.39 5.37
C ALA A 241 -36.66 9.16 6.19
N SER A 242 -37.60 8.38 5.67
CA SER A 242 -38.05 7.13 6.28
C SER A 242 -36.92 6.09 6.37
N TYR A 243 -36.16 5.95 5.30
CA TYR A 243 -35.03 5.01 5.25
C TYR A 243 -33.94 5.39 6.26
N LYS A 244 -33.60 6.68 6.36
CA LYS A 244 -32.68 7.22 7.38
C LYS A 244 -33.15 6.87 8.80
N LYS A 245 -34.43 7.08 9.10
CA LYS A 245 -35.01 6.79 10.41
C LYS A 245 -34.97 5.28 10.74
N ASN A 246 -35.29 4.43 9.76
CA ASN A 246 -35.49 3.00 10.00
C ASN A 246 -34.19 2.19 9.91
N LYS A 247 -33.21 2.62 9.12
CA LYS A 247 -31.94 1.89 8.83
C LYS A 247 -30.71 2.61 9.35
N GLY A 248 -30.81 3.82 9.90
CA GLY A 248 -29.67 4.61 10.37
C GLY A 248 -28.70 5.02 9.25
N ALA A 249 -29.21 5.06 8.00
CA ALA A 249 -28.42 5.46 6.85
C ALA A 249 -28.41 6.99 6.73
N ASP A 250 -27.23 7.63 6.65
CA ASP A 250 -27.17 9.08 6.46
C ASP A 250 -27.26 9.43 4.96
N ILE A 251 -28.50 9.51 4.48
CA ILE A 251 -28.82 9.91 3.11
C ILE A 251 -29.54 11.26 3.19
N ARG A 252 -29.00 12.27 2.52
CA ARG A 252 -29.57 13.59 2.34
C ARG A 252 -30.24 13.67 0.98
N CYS A 253 -31.37 14.35 0.90
CA CYS A 253 -32.15 14.54 -0.31
C CYS A 253 -32.35 16.02 -0.55
N GLU A 254 -31.99 16.50 -1.73
CA GLU A 254 -32.17 17.86 -2.21
C GLU A 254 -32.94 17.76 -3.54
N ALA A 255 -34.04 18.55 -3.69
CA ALA A 255 -34.87 18.53 -4.88
C ALA A 255 -34.99 19.91 -5.51
N GLU A 256 -34.79 20.00 -6.81
CA GLU A 256 -35.03 21.20 -7.63
C GLU A 256 -35.94 20.82 -8.80
N GLY A 257 -37.23 21.13 -8.70
CA GLY A 257 -38.21 20.68 -9.68
C GLY A 257 -38.33 19.16 -9.71
N ASN A 258 -38.14 18.57 -10.86
CA ASN A 258 -38.12 17.12 -11.03
C ASN A 258 -36.74 16.44 -10.85
N GLN A 259 -35.69 17.24 -10.63
CA GLN A 259 -34.35 16.74 -10.36
C GLN A 259 -34.11 16.57 -8.86
N ILE A 260 -33.57 15.42 -8.48
CA ILE A 260 -33.31 15.04 -7.11
C ILE A 260 -31.83 14.66 -6.98
N THR A 261 -31.16 15.25 -6.01
CA THR A 261 -29.81 14.87 -5.63
C THR A 261 -29.84 14.15 -4.28
N LEU A 262 -29.41 12.91 -4.27
CA LEU A 262 -29.21 12.09 -3.08
C LEU A 262 -27.72 12.11 -2.73
N THR A 263 -27.38 12.44 -1.47
CA THR A 263 -26.00 12.37 -0.97
C THR A 263 -25.96 11.38 0.20
N SER A 264 -25.27 10.28 0.01
CA SER A 264 -25.00 9.27 1.04
C SER A 264 -23.68 9.59 1.73
N ILE A 265 -23.68 9.58 3.08
CA ILE A 265 -22.53 9.88 3.91
C ILE A 265 -22.16 8.63 4.71
N GLY A 266 -20.95 8.15 4.54
CA GLY A 266 -20.36 7.03 5.22
C GLY A 266 -19.16 7.43 6.09
N VAL A 267 -18.30 6.46 6.39
CA VAL A 267 -17.05 6.64 7.14
C VAL A 267 -15.92 6.02 6.32
N ALA A 268 -14.90 6.82 6.02
CA ALA A 268 -13.73 6.33 5.29
C ALA A 268 -12.92 5.33 6.13
N ALA A 269 -12.36 4.34 5.46
CA ALA A 269 -11.40 3.39 6.02
C ALA A 269 -10.50 2.87 4.90
N HIS A 270 -9.38 2.26 5.26
CA HIS A 270 -8.53 1.60 4.28
C HIS A 270 -9.19 0.30 3.78
N GLY A 271 -9.03 -0.02 2.48
CA GLY A 271 -9.64 -1.21 1.86
C GLY A 271 -9.15 -2.56 2.40
N ALA A 272 -8.04 -2.57 3.16
CA ALA A 272 -7.58 -3.74 3.90
C ALA A 272 -8.39 -4.02 5.19
N GLN A 273 -9.10 -3.01 5.70
CA GLN A 273 -9.92 -3.08 6.93
C GLN A 273 -11.28 -2.40 6.69
N PRO A 274 -12.04 -2.81 5.67
CA PRO A 274 -13.26 -2.12 5.26
C PRO A 274 -14.37 -2.18 6.32
N GLU A 275 -14.30 -3.12 7.26
CA GLU A 275 -15.21 -3.27 8.39
C GLU A 275 -15.10 -2.12 9.40
N THR A 276 -14.00 -1.38 9.43
CA THR A 276 -13.81 -0.19 10.29
C THR A 276 -14.47 1.06 9.72
N GLY A 277 -14.90 1.00 8.45
CA GLY A 277 -15.58 2.07 7.75
C GLY A 277 -17.07 1.84 7.57
N LYS A 278 -17.72 2.75 6.83
CA LYS A 278 -19.11 2.63 6.39
C LYS A 278 -19.21 3.07 4.92
N ASN A 279 -19.44 2.11 4.04
CA ASN A 279 -19.40 2.33 2.59
C ASN A 279 -20.60 3.15 2.11
N ALA A 280 -20.36 4.40 1.68
CA ALA A 280 -21.41 5.31 1.23
C ALA A 280 -22.06 4.84 -0.09
N ILE A 281 -21.30 4.18 -0.98
CA ILE A 281 -21.84 3.63 -2.25
C ILE A 281 -22.85 2.54 -1.95
N MET A 282 -22.49 1.58 -1.12
CA MET A 282 -23.37 0.46 -0.80
C MET A 282 -24.59 0.91 0.02
N GLN A 283 -24.42 1.88 0.93
CA GLN A 283 -25.53 2.50 1.63
C GLN A 283 -26.52 3.17 0.65
N LEU A 284 -26.01 3.85 -0.38
CA LEU A 284 -26.84 4.47 -1.42
C LEU A 284 -27.53 3.42 -2.31
N PHE A 285 -26.83 2.36 -2.72
CA PHE A 285 -27.40 1.28 -3.53
C PHE A 285 -28.54 0.56 -2.80
N LEU A 286 -28.36 0.27 -1.50
CA LEU A 286 -29.40 -0.32 -0.66
C LEU A 286 -30.66 0.55 -0.57
N PHE A 287 -30.51 1.88 -0.54
CA PHE A 287 -31.66 2.78 -0.59
C PHE A 287 -32.30 2.82 -1.98
N LEU A 288 -31.51 3.01 -3.03
CA LEU A 288 -31.99 3.07 -4.41
C LEU A 288 -32.72 1.77 -4.82
N ASP A 289 -32.31 0.64 -4.26
CA ASP A 289 -32.97 -0.65 -4.49
C ASP A 289 -34.40 -0.71 -3.94
N THR A 290 -34.75 0.14 -2.96
CA THR A 290 -36.12 0.25 -2.43
C THR A 290 -37.04 1.08 -3.31
N LEU A 291 -36.48 1.86 -4.23
CA LEU A 291 -37.27 2.70 -5.13
C LEU A 291 -37.79 1.92 -6.34
N ASP A 292 -38.92 2.37 -6.85
CA ASP A 292 -39.48 1.83 -8.11
C ASP A 292 -38.76 2.45 -9.32
N LEU A 293 -37.69 1.81 -9.75
CA LEU A 293 -36.89 2.17 -10.93
C LEU A 293 -37.38 1.48 -12.22
N GLY A 294 -38.54 0.81 -12.19
CA GLY A 294 -39.05 0.01 -13.27
C GLY A 294 -38.20 -1.21 -13.61
N ASP A 295 -38.53 -1.91 -14.69
CA ASP A 295 -37.74 -3.03 -15.25
C ASP A 295 -36.61 -2.49 -16.12
N THR A 296 -35.58 -1.89 -15.50
CA THR A 296 -34.46 -1.29 -16.20
C THR A 296 -33.15 -2.02 -15.87
N ASP A 297 -32.15 -1.87 -16.76
CA ASP A 297 -30.84 -2.53 -16.50
C ASP A 297 -30.09 -1.87 -15.34
N VAL A 298 -30.24 -0.56 -15.14
CA VAL A 298 -29.68 0.11 -13.94
C VAL A 298 -30.32 -0.41 -12.65
N LYS A 299 -31.64 -0.74 -12.65
CA LYS A 299 -32.26 -1.40 -11.49
C LYS A 299 -31.66 -2.76 -11.22
N LYS A 300 -31.46 -3.58 -12.25
CA LYS A 300 -30.82 -4.90 -12.11
C LYS A 300 -29.41 -4.78 -11.58
N TYR A 301 -28.64 -3.80 -12.08
CA TYR A 301 -27.28 -3.53 -11.61
C TYR A 301 -27.24 -3.17 -10.12
N ILE A 302 -28.05 -2.19 -9.71
CA ILE A 302 -28.16 -1.78 -8.31
C ILE A 302 -28.64 -2.94 -7.41
N HIS A 303 -29.68 -3.65 -7.84
CA HIS A 303 -30.25 -4.78 -7.11
C HIS A 303 -29.25 -5.90 -6.90
N PHE A 304 -28.46 -6.22 -7.94
CA PHE A 304 -27.42 -7.25 -7.84
C PHE A 304 -26.46 -6.97 -6.66
N PHE A 305 -25.95 -5.75 -6.54
CA PHE A 305 -25.03 -5.41 -5.45
C PHE A 305 -25.73 -5.24 -4.11
N ALA A 306 -26.90 -4.65 -4.07
CA ALA A 306 -27.70 -4.55 -2.84
C ALA A 306 -28.01 -5.92 -2.24
N GLU A 307 -28.42 -6.89 -3.10
CA GLU A 307 -28.77 -8.24 -2.69
C GLU A 307 -27.53 -9.09 -2.38
N ASN A 308 -26.47 -9.03 -3.17
CA ASN A 308 -25.35 -9.96 -3.07
C ASN A 308 -24.12 -9.40 -2.31
N VAL A 309 -24.07 -8.10 -2.03
CA VAL A 309 -23.00 -7.48 -1.24
C VAL A 309 -23.59 -6.76 -0.02
N GLY A 310 -24.49 -5.79 -0.24
CA GLY A 310 -25.03 -4.99 0.85
C GLY A 310 -23.94 -4.23 1.58
N MET A 311 -23.97 -4.25 2.91
CA MET A 311 -22.94 -3.63 3.77
C MET A 311 -21.87 -4.64 4.24
N GLU A 312 -21.86 -5.85 3.68
CA GLU A 312 -20.88 -6.87 4.05
C GLU A 312 -19.52 -6.60 3.40
N THR A 313 -18.45 -6.90 4.12
CA THR A 313 -17.08 -6.55 3.73
C THR A 313 -16.16 -7.75 3.55
N ASN A 314 -16.66 -8.99 3.66
CA ASN A 314 -15.87 -10.22 3.63
C ASN A 314 -16.29 -11.23 2.55
N GLY A 315 -17.19 -10.83 1.66
CA GLY A 315 -17.60 -11.65 0.51
C GLY A 315 -18.48 -12.86 0.82
N LYS A 316 -18.99 -13.03 2.06
CA LYS A 316 -19.89 -14.14 2.40
C LYS A 316 -21.15 -14.14 1.56
N LYS A 317 -21.79 -12.97 1.48
CA LYS A 317 -23.08 -12.81 0.80
C LYS A 317 -23.00 -13.08 -0.70
N ILE A 318 -21.91 -12.64 -1.33
CA ILE A 318 -21.66 -12.89 -2.75
C ILE A 318 -21.09 -14.29 -3.04
N GLY A 319 -20.69 -15.02 -2.00
CA GLY A 319 -20.26 -16.42 -2.11
C GLY A 319 -18.78 -16.63 -2.39
N VAL A 320 -17.91 -15.65 -2.02
CA VAL A 320 -16.45 -15.70 -2.22
C VAL A 320 -15.67 -15.62 -0.91
N TYR A 321 -16.33 -15.92 0.20
CA TYR A 321 -15.67 -15.88 1.52
C TYR A 321 -14.54 -16.89 1.63
N LEU A 322 -13.37 -16.39 2.02
CA LEU A 322 -12.16 -17.16 2.31
C LEU A 322 -11.62 -16.74 3.67
N LYS A 323 -11.00 -17.67 4.40
CA LYS A 323 -10.39 -17.43 5.72
C LYS A 323 -9.28 -18.41 5.99
N ASP A 324 -8.21 -17.91 6.59
CA ASP A 324 -7.13 -18.69 7.20
C ASP A 324 -6.62 -18.02 8.50
N ASP A 325 -5.45 -18.44 8.99
CA ASP A 325 -4.83 -17.86 10.20
C ASP A 325 -4.40 -16.38 10.01
N THR A 326 -4.32 -15.89 8.77
CA THR A 326 -4.01 -14.49 8.45
C THR A 326 -5.26 -13.61 8.37
N GLY A 327 -6.42 -14.17 8.60
CA GLY A 327 -7.70 -13.49 8.66
C GLY A 327 -8.67 -13.84 7.54
N GLU A 328 -9.69 -13.01 7.38
CA GLU A 328 -10.75 -13.19 6.39
C GLU A 328 -10.42 -12.43 5.09
N LEU A 329 -11.03 -12.87 3.96
CA LEU A 329 -11.08 -12.08 2.74
C LEU A 329 -11.71 -10.71 3.03
N THR A 330 -11.17 -9.65 2.42
CA THR A 330 -11.81 -8.33 2.43
C THR A 330 -12.32 -7.98 1.05
N PHE A 331 -13.54 -7.42 0.99
CA PHE A 331 -14.25 -7.08 -0.24
C PHE A 331 -14.71 -5.62 -0.16
N ASN A 332 -14.01 -4.73 -0.83
CA ASN A 332 -14.32 -3.30 -0.84
C ASN A 332 -14.75 -2.82 -2.22
N ILE A 333 -15.89 -2.15 -2.29
CA ILE A 333 -16.31 -1.36 -3.45
C ILE A 333 -15.87 0.08 -3.17
N GLY A 334 -14.76 0.50 -3.81
CA GLY A 334 -14.12 1.78 -3.53
C GLY A 334 -14.60 2.92 -4.41
N VAL A 335 -15.05 2.63 -5.64
CA VAL A 335 -15.43 3.66 -6.63
C VAL A 335 -16.72 3.28 -7.33
N VAL A 336 -17.56 4.25 -7.64
CA VAL A 336 -18.74 4.09 -8.51
C VAL A 336 -18.81 5.19 -9.54
N ASN A 337 -19.10 4.81 -10.76
CA ASN A 337 -19.49 5.70 -11.85
C ASN A 337 -20.62 5.04 -12.66
N VAL A 338 -21.81 5.60 -12.56
CA VAL A 338 -23.00 5.17 -13.28
C VAL A 338 -23.56 6.36 -14.03
N ASN A 339 -23.88 6.18 -15.28
CA ASN A 339 -24.64 7.11 -16.13
C ASN A 339 -25.85 6.42 -16.75
N GLU A 340 -26.51 7.06 -17.71
CA GLU A 340 -27.70 6.49 -18.36
C GLU A 340 -27.39 5.30 -19.28
N ASP A 341 -26.13 5.09 -19.68
CA ASP A 341 -25.70 4.10 -20.66
C ASP A 341 -24.94 2.94 -20.05
N GLU A 342 -24.25 3.15 -18.94
CA GLU A 342 -23.45 2.13 -18.27
C GLU A 342 -23.28 2.37 -16.78
N GLY A 343 -23.01 1.29 -16.05
CA GLY A 343 -22.58 1.30 -14.67
C GLY A 343 -21.20 0.67 -14.52
N ARG A 344 -20.35 1.26 -13.70
CA ARG A 344 -19.01 0.78 -13.37
C ARG A 344 -18.76 0.91 -11.88
N LEU A 345 -18.29 -0.17 -11.26
CA LEU A 345 -17.81 -0.21 -9.88
C LEU A 345 -16.35 -0.65 -9.87
N GLY A 346 -15.51 0.09 -9.15
CA GLY A 346 -14.12 -0.28 -8.89
C GLY A 346 -13.99 -1.01 -7.56
N LEU A 347 -13.35 -2.19 -7.57
CA LEU A 347 -13.21 -3.07 -6.44
C LEU A 347 -11.76 -3.27 -6.03
N ASN A 348 -11.56 -3.46 -4.70
CA ASN A 348 -10.34 -3.94 -4.07
C ASN A 348 -10.71 -5.16 -3.25
N VAL A 349 -10.17 -6.32 -3.60
CA VAL A 349 -10.39 -7.57 -2.88
C VAL A 349 -9.05 -8.12 -2.42
N ARG A 350 -8.97 -8.50 -1.14
CA ARG A 350 -7.76 -9.10 -0.56
C ARG A 350 -8.11 -10.45 0.01
N PHE A 351 -7.33 -11.46 -0.36
CA PHE A 351 -7.62 -12.84 0.04
C PHE A 351 -6.48 -13.42 0.88
N PRO A 352 -6.81 -14.39 1.79
CA PRO A 352 -5.86 -14.98 2.72
C PRO A 352 -4.70 -15.67 2.02
N VAL A 353 -3.55 -15.79 2.70
CA VAL A 353 -2.27 -16.20 2.07
C VAL A 353 -2.19 -17.68 1.72
N THR A 354 -3.04 -18.52 2.30
CA THR A 354 -3.13 -19.95 1.93
C THR A 354 -4.15 -20.21 0.83
N CYS A 355 -4.81 -19.16 0.32
CA CYS A 355 -5.78 -19.21 -0.75
C CYS A 355 -5.16 -18.69 -2.05
N SER A 356 -5.55 -19.26 -3.15
CA SER A 356 -5.14 -18.81 -4.48
C SER A 356 -6.12 -17.78 -5.05
N TYR A 357 -5.66 -17.02 -6.05
CA TYR A 357 -6.54 -16.17 -6.85
C TYR A 357 -7.72 -16.97 -7.45
N ASP A 358 -7.48 -18.22 -7.86
CA ASP A 358 -8.51 -19.10 -8.42
C ASP A 358 -9.63 -19.43 -7.41
N ASP A 359 -9.31 -19.54 -6.14
CA ASP A 359 -10.30 -19.80 -5.08
C ASP A 359 -11.30 -18.64 -4.91
N PHE A 360 -10.87 -17.43 -5.24
CA PHE A 360 -11.71 -16.24 -5.30
C PHE A 360 -12.43 -16.09 -6.64
N ILE A 361 -11.70 -16.11 -7.76
CA ILE A 361 -12.24 -15.67 -9.04
C ILE A 361 -13.22 -16.66 -9.68
N LYS A 362 -13.04 -17.97 -9.48
CA LYS A 362 -13.93 -18.99 -10.05
C LYS A 362 -15.36 -18.91 -9.50
N PRO A 363 -15.59 -18.91 -8.17
CA PRO A 363 -16.94 -18.73 -7.63
C PRO A 363 -17.51 -17.33 -7.93
N PHE A 364 -16.66 -16.29 -8.02
CA PHE A 364 -17.09 -14.96 -8.38
C PHE A 364 -17.60 -14.88 -9.80
N ASN A 365 -16.88 -15.42 -10.79
CA ASN A 365 -17.33 -15.50 -12.19
C ASN A 365 -18.66 -16.25 -12.32
N LYS A 366 -18.80 -17.37 -11.61
CA LYS A 366 -20.06 -18.13 -11.59
C LYS A 366 -21.24 -17.30 -11.08
N LYS A 367 -20.99 -16.40 -10.11
CA LYS A 367 -22.01 -15.50 -9.56
C LYS A 367 -22.43 -14.42 -10.56
N LEU A 368 -21.55 -14.02 -11.46
CA LEU A 368 -21.80 -13.01 -12.50
C LEU A 368 -22.50 -13.60 -13.75
N GLU A 369 -22.51 -14.92 -13.92
CA GLU A 369 -23.12 -15.57 -15.08
C GLU A 369 -24.58 -15.15 -15.25
N GLY A 370 -24.96 -14.73 -16.49
CA GLY A 370 -26.31 -14.31 -16.82
C GLY A 370 -26.76 -12.95 -16.32
N THR A 371 -25.93 -12.23 -15.56
CA THR A 371 -26.27 -10.89 -15.02
C THR A 371 -26.04 -9.76 -16.02
N GLY A 372 -25.20 -9.96 -17.02
CA GLY A 372 -24.73 -8.91 -17.93
C GLY A 372 -23.59 -8.06 -17.36
N ILE A 373 -23.16 -8.32 -16.12
CA ILE A 373 -21.99 -7.66 -15.49
C ILE A 373 -20.73 -8.36 -15.96
N VAL A 374 -19.74 -7.61 -16.39
CA VAL A 374 -18.44 -8.10 -16.86
C VAL A 374 -17.31 -7.52 -16.00
N ILE A 375 -16.24 -8.31 -15.87
CA ILE A 375 -15.01 -7.87 -15.19
C ILE A 375 -14.11 -7.20 -16.23
N GLU A 376 -13.58 -6.04 -15.89
CA GLU A 376 -12.63 -5.27 -16.71
C GLU A 376 -11.45 -4.78 -15.84
N ASN A 377 -10.33 -4.45 -16.50
CA ASN A 377 -9.15 -3.85 -15.86
C ASN A 377 -8.67 -4.64 -14.63
N MET A 378 -8.53 -5.97 -14.81
CA MET A 378 -8.11 -6.87 -13.74
C MET A 378 -6.61 -6.81 -13.54
N GLU A 379 -6.23 -6.50 -12.31
CA GLU A 379 -4.87 -6.62 -11.78
C GLU A 379 -4.91 -7.57 -10.60
N ALA A 380 -3.93 -8.45 -10.47
CA ALA A 380 -3.88 -9.42 -9.38
C ALA A 380 -2.44 -9.68 -8.95
N ASP A 381 -2.21 -9.62 -7.65
CA ASP A 381 -0.95 -9.96 -7.01
C ASP A 381 -1.14 -11.19 -6.13
N ASP A 382 -0.26 -12.14 -6.28
CA ASP A 382 -0.23 -13.33 -5.45
C ASP A 382 0.13 -12.99 -3.98
N PRO A 383 -0.33 -13.79 -3.02
CA PRO A 383 0.06 -13.60 -1.63
C PRO A 383 1.53 -13.96 -1.41
N LEU A 384 2.15 -13.28 -0.43
CA LEU A 384 3.44 -13.67 0.12
C LEU A 384 3.23 -14.41 1.44
N TYR A 385 3.86 -15.58 1.59
CA TYR A 385 3.76 -16.35 2.82
C TYR A 385 5.07 -17.05 3.18
N PHE A 386 5.52 -16.81 4.39
CA PHE A 386 6.59 -17.53 5.05
C PHE A 386 6.05 -18.22 6.31
N PRO A 387 6.28 -19.53 6.51
CA PRO A 387 5.97 -20.14 7.80
C PRO A 387 6.63 -19.35 8.96
N LYS A 388 5.93 -19.19 10.07
CA LYS A 388 6.44 -18.42 11.23
C LYS A 388 7.76 -19.00 11.78
N ASP A 389 8.03 -20.25 11.51
CA ASP A 389 9.27 -20.93 11.89
C ASP A 389 10.35 -20.91 10.80
N HIS A 390 10.11 -20.25 9.68
CA HIS A 390 11.10 -20.08 8.60
C HIS A 390 12.38 -19.43 9.14
N PRO A 391 13.58 -19.88 8.72
CA PRO A 391 14.86 -19.37 9.23
C PRO A 391 15.01 -17.83 9.13
N LEU A 392 14.59 -17.25 8.01
CA LEU A 392 14.61 -15.79 7.80
C LEU A 392 13.76 -15.06 8.86
N ILE A 393 12.51 -15.49 9.05
CA ILE A 393 11.60 -14.90 10.05
C ILE A 393 12.18 -15.00 11.46
N LYS A 394 12.68 -16.18 11.84
CA LYS A 394 13.31 -16.40 13.15
C LYS A 394 14.55 -15.53 13.36
N THR A 395 15.38 -15.38 12.34
CA THR A 395 16.58 -14.55 12.41
C THR A 395 16.22 -13.08 12.64
N LEU A 396 15.30 -12.52 11.83
CA LEU A 396 14.88 -11.13 11.96
C LEU A 396 14.16 -10.85 13.30
N ALA A 397 13.28 -11.77 13.71
CA ALA A 397 12.59 -11.66 15.00
C ALA A 397 13.59 -11.69 16.18
N LYS A 398 14.58 -12.58 16.12
CA LYS A 398 15.63 -12.64 17.12
C LYS A 398 16.48 -11.36 17.17
N VAL A 399 16.87 -10.83 16.01
CA VAL A 399 17.63 -9.56 15.94
C VAL A 399 16.83 -8.42 16.53
N TYR A 400 15.54 -8.31 16.22
CA TYR A 400 14.66 -7.30 16.80
C TYR A 400 14.66 -7.38 18.34
N GLN A 401 14.44 -8.59 18.90
CA GLN A 401 14.44 -8.81 20.34
C GLN A 401 15.81 -8.46 20.96
N ASP A 402 16.88 -8.92 20.33
CA ASP A 402 18.25 -8.72 20.84
C ASP A 402 18.67 -7.24 20.86
N VAL A 403 18.20 -6.43 19.91
CA VAL A 403 18.55 -5.00 19.83
C VAL A 403 17.60 -4.14 20.64
N THR A 404 16.30 -4.44 20.64
CA THR A 404 15.29 -3.59 21.28
C THR A 404 14.95 -4.02 22.71
N GLY A 405 15.24 -5.28 23.07
CA GLY A 405 14.80 -5.88 24.34
C GLY A 405 13.29 -6.19 24.38
N LYS A 406 12.56 -6.01 23.28
CA LYS A 406 11.12 -6.24 23.20
C LYS A 406 10.81 -7.59 22.55
N ASP A 407 9.75 -8.24 23.00
CA ASP A 407 9.29 -9.48 22.38
C ASP A 407 8.80 -9.23 20.95
N PRO A 408 9.21 -10.09 19.99
CA PRO A 408 8.80 -9.94 18.60
C PRO A 408 7.33 -10.37 18.41
N VAL A 409 6.57 -9.55 17.70
CA VAL A 409 5.21 -9.88 17.25
C VAL A 409 5.23 -10.05 15.74
N LEU A 410 5.08 -11.27 15.25
CA LEU A 410 5.02 -11.54 13.81
C LEU A 410 3.70 -11.06 13.24
N LEU A 411 3.74 -10.31 12.13
CA LEU A 411 2.59 -9.65 11.54
C LEU A 411 2.17 -10.30 10.22
N SER A 412 0.88 -10.30 9.99
CA SER A 412 0.27 -10.49 8.67
C SER A 412 -0.40 -9.19 8.28
N ILE A 413 -0.16 -8.72 7.06
CA ILE A 413 -0.75 -7.48 6.55
C ILE A 413 -1.65 -7.72 5.36
N GLY A 414 -2.58 -6.81 5.16
CA GLY A 414 -3.46 -6.82 4.00
C GLY A 414 -2.86 -6.13 2.78
N GLY A 415 -1.75 -5.41 2.92
CA GLY A 415 -1.05 -4.72 1.85
C GLY A 415 -0.03 -5.58 1.13
N GLY A 416 0.63 -5.00 0.13
CA GLY A 416 1.83 -5.52 -0.49
C GLY A 416 2.99 -4.56 -0.24
N THR A 417 4.19 -5.09 -0.19
CA THR A 417 5.45 -4.35 -0.10
C THR A 417 6.41 -4.87 -1.18
N TYR A 418 7.57 -4.28 -1.32
CA TYR A 418 8.64 -4.81 -2.16
C TYR A 418 8.97 -6.29 -1.91
N ALA A 419 8.61 -6.83 -0.75
CA ALA A 419 8.83 -8.24 -0.45
C ALA A 419 8.15 -9.18 -1.44
N LYS A 420 7.05 -8.77 -2.08
CA LYS A 420 6.36 -9.56 -3.12
C LYS A 420 7.13 -9.63 -4.43
N GLU A 421 7.96 -8.67 -4.72
CA GLU A 421 8.63 -8.54 -6.01
C GLU A 421 9.84 -9.46 -6.16
N MET A 422 10.37 -9.99 -5.05
CA MET A 422 11.54 -10.87 -5.05
C MET A 422 11.35 -12.07 -4.12
N LYS A 423 11.88 -13.21 -4.54
CA LYS A 423 11.83 -14.44 -3.72
C LYS A 423 12.69 -14.28 -2.46
N ASN A 424 12.24 -14.90 -1.36
CA ASN A 424 12.96 -14.93 -0.08
C ASN A 424 13.26 -13.56 0.52
N ILE A 425 12.40 -12.57 0.27
CA ILE A 425 12.41 -11.25 0.88
C ILE A 425 11.16 -11.12 1.74
N VAL A 426 11.29 -10.47 2.90
CA VAL A 426 10.17 -10.13 3.81
C VAL A 426 10.25 -8.68 4.22
N ALA A 427 9.14 -8.08 4.60
CA ALA A 427 9.17 -6.72 5.14
C ALA A 427 9.54 -6.73 6.63
N PHE A 428 10.38 -5.74 7.05
CA PHE A 428 11.00 -5.66 8.37
C PHE A 428 11.23 -4.21 8.81
N GLY A 429 10.26 -3.61 9.49
CA GLY A 429 10.25 -2.20 9.88
C GLY A 429 9.93 -1.27 8.69
N PRO A 430 10.02 0.08 8.87
CA PRO A 430 10.66 0.79 9.99
C PRO A 430 9.74 1.11 11.18
N ASN A 431 8.42 1.00 11.03
CA ASN A 431 7.47 1.50 12.02
C ASN A 431 7.39 0.58 13.25
N PHE A 432 7.56 1.11 14.47
CA PHE A 432 7.41 0.34 15.70
C PHE A 432 5.94 0.28 16.15
N PRO A 433 5.53 -0.80 16.85
CA PRO A 433 4.17 -0.91 17.36
C PRO A 433 3.77 0.30 18.21
N GLY A 434 2.61 0.88 17.90
CA GLY A 434 2.04 2.04 18.61
C GLY A 434 2.60 3.39 18.21
N GLN A 435 3.46 3.47 17.20
CA GLN A 435 3.82 4.75 16.57
C GLN A 435 2.67 5.29 15.74
N LYS A 436 2.64 6.62 15.58
CA LYS A 436 1.74 7.28 14.64
C LYS A 436 2.22 6.97 13.22
N GLU A 437 1.33 6.53 12.36
CA GLU A 437 1.61 6.40 10.93
C GLU A 437 1.80 7.80 10.33
N LEU A 438 2.96 8.02 9.71
CA LEU A 438 3.36 9.27 9.08
C LEU A 438 3.54 9.11 7.57
N ASP A 439 3.49 7.88 7.10
CA ASP A 439 3.62 7.51 5.70
C ASP A 439 2.55 8.25 4.89
N HIS A 440 2.94 8.93 3.82
CA HIS A 440 2.07 9.73 2.94
C HIS A 440 1.39 10.95 3.62
N GLN A 441 1.71 11.27 4.88
CA GLN A 441 1.12 12.40 5.58
C GLN A 441 1.92 13.70 5.39
N THR A 442 1.24 14.83 5.55
CA THR A 442 1.87 16.15 5.69
C THR A 442 2.69 16.19 6.98
N ASP A 443 3.81 16.90 6.97
CA ASP A 443 4.76 16.96 8.08
C ASP A 443 5.34 15.59 8.46
N GLU A 444 5.57 14.74 7.47
CA GLU A 444 6.33 13.51 7.63
C GLU A 444 7.71 13.81 8.23
N TYR A 445 8.12 12.99 9.19
CA TYR A 445 9.43 13.10 9.83
C TYR A 445 9.94 11.74 10.31
N ILE A 446 11.25 11.65 10.49
CA ILE A 446 11.87 10.58 11.28
C ILE A 446 12.59 11.17 12.49
N ASP A 447 12.34 10.60 13.67
CA ASP A 447 13.12 10.94 14.87
C ASP A 447 14.54 10.41 14.72
N ILE A 448 15.57 11.23 15.05
CA ILE A 448 16.98 10.86 14.85
C ILE A 448 17.37 9.65 15.71
N ASP A 449 16.83 9.51 16.92
CA ASP A 449 17.14 8.34 17.76
C ASP A 449 16.44 7.08 17.21
N HIS A 450 15.27 7.23 16.61
CA HIS A 450 14.61 6.17 15.85
C HIS A 450 15.49 5.75 14.66
N LEU A 451 15.94 6.68 13.84
CA LEU A 451 16.81 6.43 12.70
C LEU A 451 18.11 5.68 13.10
N VAL A 452 18.72 6.06 14.21
CA VAL A 452 19.89 5.35 14.77
C VAL A 452 19.51 3.93 15.22
N LEU A 453 18.35 3.76 15.84
CA LEU A 453 17.86 2.43 16.24
C LEU A 453 17.60 1.52 15.02
N LEU A 454 17.03 2.07 13.94
CA LEU A 454 16.87 1.35 12.68
C LEU A 454 18.23 0.87 12.14
N ALA A 455 19.23 1.74 12.10
CA ALA A 455 20.56 1.36 11.64
C ALA A 455 21.16 0.22 12.48
N LYS A 456 20.93 0.22 13.81
CA LYS A 456 21.35 -0.87 14.69
C LYS A 456 20.63 -2.18 14.39
N ILE A 457 19.30 -2.14 14.21
CA ILE A 457 18.49 -3.33 13.88
C ILE A 457 18.94 -3.87 12.52
N TYR A 458 18.99 -3.03 11.49
CA TYR A 458 19.33 -3.45 10.14
C TYR A 458 20.79 -3.90 10.01
N GLY A 459 21.73 -3.22 10.67
CA GLY A 459 23.13 -3.65 10.70
C GLY A 459 23.31 -5.05 11.32
N ASN A 460 22.64 -5.33 12.43
CA ASN A 460 22.65 -6.66 13.03
C ASN A 460 21.92 -7.69 12.15
N ALA A 461 20.80 -7.35 11.51
CA ALA A 461 20.09 -8.24 10.60
C ALA A 461 20.95 -8.60 9.38
N ILE A 462 21.57 -7.61 8.75
CA ILE A 462 22.49 -7.80 7.62
C ILE A 462 23.66 -8.73 8.04
N TYR A 463 24.24 -8.50 9.19
CA TYR A 463 25.34 -9.35 9.68
C TYR A 463 24.90 -10.79 9.89
N GLU A 464 23.77 -11.01 10.57
CA GLU A 464 23.24 -12.37 10.81
C GLU A 464 22.88 -13.11 9.51
N LEU A 465 22.41 -12.41 8.49
CA LEU A 465 22.08 -13.00 7.18
C LEU A 465 23.32 -13.26 6.30
N ALA A 466 24.41 -12.49 6.49
CA ALA A 466 25.58 -12.54 5.62
C ALA A 466 26.78 -13.30 6.19
N LYS A 467 26.79 -13.63 7.49
CA LYS A 467 27.89 -14.37 8.15
C LYS A 467 28.01 -15.82 7.72
#